data_c00e5a8c70040047193f018d515938ec
#
_entry.id   c00e5a8c70040047193f018d515938ec
#
_cell.length_a   1.000
_cell.length_b   1.000
_cell.length_c   1.000
_cell.angle_alpha   90.00
_cell.angle_beta   90.00
_cell.angle_gamma   90.00
#
_symmetry.space_group_name_H-M   'P 1'
#
loop_
_entity.id
_entity.type
_entity.pdbx_description
1 polymer ?
#
loop_
_entity_poly.entity_id
_entity_poly.type
_entity_poly.pdbx_seq_one_letter_code
_entity_poly.pdbx_strand_id
1 'polypeptide(L)'
;MKEIYIDIMERAVYAYGRQRIEEYVSDVKRCGLKEHGFPRITANLAILNALGKCTEYRDIFLECMDICCKQMPHTKRCANEFSVREIVCAINLLKEHGTVSKQKICEWTELLSEFDPYENYDVVPKPGESRGNWAAFGAASEIMRSKLCGIDSREFIDNQLLSLLGDFDENGMYRDPNNPTVYDYVTRVLMNFMMYAGYDGKHKDIIQGFLDKSHALSAKLQSVTGDIAFGGRSNQFLHNQMWTAADYEYTASEYAKAGDMEKAGEFKAAAGLSAQNILPLLRKDDIHHIKNYYPVDSMTGCEDYGYFNKYMITLASMAYFAYLFADDSI
;
A
#
# COMPACT_ATOMS: atom_id res chain seq x y z
N MET A 1 -13.39 -8.96 10.27
CA MET A 1 -11.97 -8.88 9.83
C MET A 1 -11.41 -7.46 9.90
N LYS A 2 -12.17 -6.43 9.58
CA LYS A 2 -11.70 -5.03 9.59
C LYS A 2 -11.03 -4.60 10.90
N GLU A 3 -11.58 -5.00 12.04
CA GLU A 3 -11.04 -4.64 13.37
C GLU A 3 -9.60 -5.14 13.60
N ILE A 4 -9.24 -6.32 13.08
CA ILE A 4 -7.86 -6.83 13.24
C ILE A 4 -6.84 -5.98 12.45
N TYR A 5 -7.23 -5.47 11.27
CA TYR A 5 -6.38 -4.60 10.47
C TYR A 5 -6.22 -3.24 11.13
N ILE A 6 -7.30 -2.70 11.73
CA ILE A 6 -7.24 -1.46 12.51
C ILE A 6 -6.31 -1.64 13.73
N ASP A 7 -6.43 -2.74 14.48
CA ASP A 7 -5.55 -3.04 15.63
C ASP A 7 -4.07 -3.10 15.21
N ILE A 8 -3.77 -3.74 14.07
CA ILE A 8 -2.41 -3.78 13.53
C ILE A 8 -1.91 -2.37 13.18
N MET A 9 -2.74 -1.54 12.56
CA MET A 9 -2.39 -0.14 12.24
C MET A 9 -2.12 0.68 13.50
N GLU A 10 -3.00 0.61 14.50
CA GLU A 10 -2.83 1.32 15.78
C GLU A 10 -1.53 0.92 16.47
N ARG A 11 -1.26 -0.40 16.57
CA ARG A 11 -0.01 -0.91 17.18
C ARG A 11 1.23 -0.41 16.44
N ALA A 12 1.21 -0.40 15.10
CA ALA A 12 2.33 0.10 14.32
C ALA A 12 2.58 1.60 14.54
N VAL A 13 1.53 2.42 14.59
CA VAL A 13 1.63 3.85 14.86
C VAL A 13 2.12 4.13 16.28
N TYR A 14 1.58 3.44 17.29
CA TYR A 14 2.01 3.61 18.68
C TYR A 14 3.45 3.14 18.92
N ALA A 15 3.86 2.04 18.28
CA ALA A 15 5.24 1.57 18.34
C ALA A 15 6.22 2.55 17.65
N TYR A 16 5.81 3.18 16.55
CA TYR A 16 6.59 4.24 15.92
C TYR A 16 6.77 5.43 16.88
N GLY A 17 5.70 5.83 17.54
CA GLY A 17 5.71 6.75 18.66
C GLY A 17 5.66 8.22 18.27
N ARG A 18 5.01 9.01 19.13
CA ARG A 18 4.76 10.44 18.91
C ARG A 18 6.06 11.25 18.72
N GLN A 19 7.07 10.97 19.52
CA GLN A 19 8.34 11.70 19.44
C GLN A 19 9.00 11.58 18.05
N ARG A 20 9.08 10.35 17.51
CA ARG A 20 9.63 10.14 16.16
C ARG A 20 8.82 10.83 15.07
N ILE A 21 7.49 10.87 15.23
CA ILE A 21 6.61 11.58 14.29
C ILE A 21 6.91 13.09 14.33
N GLU A 22 7.02 13.69 15.52
CA GLU A 22 7.31 15.11 15.69
C GLU A 22 8.72 15.48 15.19
N GLU A 23 9.70 14.63 15.42
CA GLU A 23 11.05 14.79 14.87
C GLU A 23 11.02 14.75 13.33
N TYR A 24 10.24 13.84 12.74
CA TYR A 24 10.10 13.73 11.30
C TYR A 24 9.39 14.96 10.71
N VAL A 25 8.31 15.44 11.34
CA VAL A 25 7.64 16.71 10.95
C VAL A 25 8.65 17.87 10.94
N SER A 26 9.44 17.98 12.00
CA SER A 26 10.46 19.03 12.13
C SER A 26 11.52 18.94 11.03
N ASP A 27 11.95 17.73 10.67
CA ASP A 27 12.94 17.51 9.62
C ASP A 27 12.37 17.87 8.22
N VAL A 28 11.14 17.45 7.92
CA VAL A 28 10.49 17.77 6.64
C VAL A 28 10.21 19.26 6.50
N LYS A 29 9.85 19.95 7.57
CA LYS A 29 9.70 21.42 7.57
C LYS A 29 11.02 22.12 7.23
N ARG A 30 12.13 21.60 7.73
CA ARG A 30 13.47 22.18 7.51
C ARG A 30 14.05 21.83 6.15
N CYS A 31 13.86 20.61 5.68
CA CYS A 31 14.60 20.04 4.56
C CYS A 31 13.73 19.68 3.35
N GLY A 32 12.40 19.78 3.47
CA GLY A 32 11.44 19.32 2.48
C GLY A 32 11.28 17.80 2.47
N LEU A 33 10.36 17.30 1.63
CA LEU A 33 10.17 15.87 1.39
C LEU A 33 11.40 15.31 0.67
N LYS A 34 11.90 14.15 1.16
CA LYS A 34 13.06 13.46 0.57
C LYS A 34 12.78 12.02 0.19
N GLU A 35 11.72 11.44 0.75
CA GLU A 35 11.38 10.04 0.55
C GLU A 35 9.92 9.78 1.00
N HIS A 36 9.39 8.59 0.71
CA HIS A 36 7.97 8.28 0.87
C HIS A 36 7.50 7.95 2.31
N GLY A 37 8.39 7.91 3.29
CA GLY A 37 8.02 7.53 4.66
C GLY A 37 7.15 8.58 5.34
N PHE A 38 7.47 9.87 5.18
CA PHE A 38 6.66 10.94 5.78
C PHE A 38 5.21 10.97 5.25
N PRO A 39 4.96 10.96 3.92
CA PRO A 39 3.59 10.84 3.42
C PRO A 39 2.87 9.57 3.90
N ARG A 40 3.59 8.47 4.07
CA ARG A 40 3.05 7.21 4.56
C ARG A 40 2.60 7.29 6.01
N ILE A 41 3.42 7.88 6.90
CA ILE A 41 3.04 8.17 8.30
C ILE A 41 1.81 9.08 8.32
N THR A 42 1.82 10.14 7.51
CA THR A 42 0.73 11.10 7.36
C THR A 42 -0.58 10.40 7.01
N ALA A 43 -0.56 9.56 5.97
CA ALA A 43 -1.74 8.82 5.53
C ALA A 43 -2.28 7.89 6.63
N ASN A 44 -1.41 7.17 7.34
CA ASN A 44 -1.83 6.28 8.42
C ASN A 44 -2.47 7.02 9.59
N LEU A 45 -1.91 8.15 10.02
CA LEU A 45 -2.52 8.99 11.06
C LEU A 45 -3.87 9.54 10.62
N ALA A 46 -3.99 10.01 9.39
CA ALA A 46 -5.23 10.55 8.83
C ALA A 46 -6.32 9.47 8.72
N ILE A 47 -5.97 8.28 8.26
CA ILE A 47 -6.87 7.12 8.15
C ILE A 47 -7.37 6.70 9.54
N LEU A 48 -6.48 6.48 10.49
CA LEU A 48 -6.86 6.11 11.86
C LEU A 48 -7.75 7.17 12.50
N ASN A 49 -7.43 8.45 12.29
CA ASN A 49 -8.27 9.54 12.82
C ASN A 49 -9.65 9.59 12.17
N ALA A 50 -9.77 9.30 10.87
CA ALA A 50 -11.07 9.15 10.19
C ALA A 50 -11.89 8.01 10.78
N LEU A 51 -11.25 6.92 11.20
CA LEU A 51 -11.87 5.77 11.87
C LEU A 51 -12.11 5.97 13.37
N GLY A 52 -11.87 7.18 13.91
CA GLY A 52 -12.04 7.50 15.32
C GLY A 52 -10.96 6.94 16.23
N LYS A 53 -9.81 6.57 15.66
CA LYS A 53 -8.64 6.02 16.37
C LYS A 53 -7.50 7.04 16.38
N CYS A 54 -6.57 6.90 17.33
CA CYS A 54 -5.40 7.79 17.47
C CYS A 54 -5.78 9.29 17.43
N THR A 55 -6.91 9.66 18.03
CA THR A 55 -7.48 11.03 17.95
C THR A 55 -6.58 12.10 18.58
N GLU A 56 -5.70 11.72 19.47
CA GLU A 56 -4.69 12.59 20.08
C GLU A 56 -3.61 13.07 19.10
N TYR A 57 -3.56 12.48 17.89
CA TYR A 57 -2.66 12.92 16.81
C TYR A 57 -3.34 13.83 15.79
N ARG A 58 -4.55 14.35 16.11
CA ARG A 58 -5.36 15.11 15.15
C ARG A 58 -4.66 16.37 14.64
N ASP A 59 -4.05 17.13 15.52
CA ASP A 59 -3.28 18.33 15.20
C ASP A 59 -2.09 17.99 14.27
N ILE A 60 -1.37 16.93 14.59
CA ILE A 60 -0.20 16.48 13.83
C ILE A 60 -0.59 16.03 12.42
N PHE A 61 -1.61 15.19 12.27
CA PHE A 61 -1.94 14.70 10.92
C PHE A 61 -2.44 15.81 10.00
N LEU A 62 -3.20 16.78 10.52
CA LEU A 62 -3.67 17.92 9.71
C LEU A 62 -2.50 18.72 9.15
N GLU A 63 -1.51 19.03 10.00
CA GLU A 63 -0.29 19.70 9.56
C GLU A 63 0.50 18.85 8.55
N CYS A 64 0.64 17.55 8.80
CA CYS A 64 1.33 16.64 7.89
C CYS A 64 0.64 16.55 6.52
N MET A 65 -0.69 16.47 6.47
CA MET A 65 -1.46 16.47 5.23
C MET A 65 -1.25 17.77 4.43
N ASP A 66 -1.26 18.93 5.11
CA ASP A 66 -0.97 20.21 4.46
C ASP A 66 0.44 20.22 3.84
N ILE A 67 1.43 19.70 4.54
CA ILE A 67 2.80 19.58 4.03
C ILE A 67 2.86 18.64 2.82
N CYS A 68 2.26 17.44 2.92
CA CYS A 68 2.27 16.45 1.85
C CYS A 68 1.60 16.98 0.59
N CYS A 69 0.36 17.47 0.69
CA CYS A 69 -0.38 17.95 -0.47
C CYS A 69 0.30 19.14 -1.14
N LYS A 70 0.95 20.02 -0.36
CA LYS A 70 1.70 21.16 -0.88
C LYS A 70 3.03 20.80 -1.52
N GLN A 71 3.77 19.83 -0.95
CA GLN A 71 5.13 19.56 -1.40
C GLN A 71 5.23 18.46 -2.46
N MET A 72 4.40 17.41 -2.39
CA MET A 72 4.47 16.29 -3.33
C MET A 72 4.42 16.71 -4.80
N PRO A 73 3.55 17.66 -5.23
CA PRO A 73 3.51 18.10 -6.61
C PRO A 73 4.77 18.81 -7.10
N HIS A 74 5.61 19.27 -6.18
CA HIS A 74 6.83 20.02 -6.50
C HIS A 74 8.12 19.29 -6.13
N THR A 75 8.02 18.04 -5.67
CA THR A 75 9.19 17.26 -5.22
C THR A 75 9.45 16.10 -6.17
N LYS A 76 10.70 16.04 -6.66
CA LYS A 76 11.22 14.95 -7.50
C LYS A 76 12.08 14.00 -6.66
N ARG A 77 12.20 12.77 -7.07
CA ARG A 77 13.08 11.74 -6.48
C ARG A 77 12.82 11.46 -5.00
N CYS A 78 11.53 11.46 -4.63
CA CYS A 78 11.10 11.08 -3.29
C CYS A 78 10.23 9.80 -3.27
N ALA A 79 10.23 9.06 -4.37
CA ALA A 79 9.45 7.84 -4.54
C ALA A 79 7.94 8.03 -4.29
N ASN A 80 7.38 9.07 -4.92
CA ASN A 80 5.96 9.41 -4.85
C ASN A 80 5.04 8.25 -5.27
N GLU A 81 5.53 7.34 -6.12
CA GLU A 81 4.84 6.11 -6.52
C GLU A 81 4.33 5.31 -5.32
N PHE A 82 5.08 5.29 -4.23
CA PHE A 82 4.73 4.52 -3.04
C PHE A 82 3.69 5.20 -2.16
N SER A 83 3.53 6.51 -2.24
CA SER A 83 2.79 7.28 -1.24
C SER A 83 1.59 8.08 -1.75
N VAL A 84 1.55 8.48 -3.01
CA VAL A 84 0.42 9.26 -3.57
C VAL A 84 -0.91 8.53 -3.36
N ARG A 85 -0.96 7.22 -3.65
CA ARG A 85 -2.14 6.38 -3.41
C ARG A 85 -2.59 6.43 -1.96
N GLU A 86 -1.64 6.37 -1.01
CA GLU A 86 -1.94 6.34 0.42
C GLU A 86 -2.54 7.67 0.88
N ILE A 87 -2.00 8.80 0.42
CA ILE A 87 -2.55 10.14 0.69
C ILE A 87 -3.96 10.28 0.09
N VAL A 88 -4.18 9.80 -1.14
CA VAL A 88 -5.51 9.83 -1.78
C VAL A 88 -6.52 8.97 -1.00
N CYS A 89 -6.12 7.77 -0.55
CA CYS A 89 -6.96 6.93 0.31
C CYS A 89 -7.33 7.65 1.60
N ALA A 90 -6.37 8.33 2.24
CA ALA A 90 -6.64 9.13 3.44
C ALA A 90 -7.65 10.25 3.17
N ILE A 91 -7.49 11.01 2.08
CA ILE A 91 -8.43 12.09 1.70
C ILE A 91 -9.83 11.52 1.48
N ASN A 92 -9.97 10.41 0.76
CA ASN A 92 -11.26 9.79 0.49
C ASN A 92 -11.96 9.37 1.80
N LEU A 93 -11.23 8.74 2.71
CA LEU A 93 -11.78 8.28 3.98
C LEU A 93 -12.16 9.46 4.92
N LEU A 94 -11.31 10.49 4.99
CA LEU A 94 -11.61 11.72 5.75
C LEU A 94 -12.86 12.43 5.20
N LYS A 95 -13.05 12.42 3.88
CA LYS A 95 -14.23 12.96 3.20
C LYS A 95 -15.48 12.12 3.52
N GLU A 96 -15.39 10.81 3.43
CA GLU A 96 -16.47 9.87 3.71
C GLU A 96 -16.99 10.01 5.15
N HIS A 97 -16.09 10.05 6.12
CA HIS A 97 -16.42 10.17 7.53
C HIS A 97 -16.69 11.62 8.00
N GLY A 98 -16.51 12.62 7.13
CA GLY A 98 -16.72 14.02 7.50
C GLY A 98 -15.80 14.53 8.61
N THR A 99 -14.64 13.92 8.77
CA THR A 99 -13.68 14.22 9.83
C THR A 99 -13.02 15.59 9.65
N VAL A 100 -12.91 16.04 8.42
CA VAL A 100 -12.35 17.36 8.03
C VAL A 100 -13.40 18.14 7.23
N SER A 101 -13.25 19.47 7.20
CA SER A 101 -14.18 20.31 6.43
C SER A 101 -14.09 20.05 4.93
N LYS A 102 -15.20 20.23 4.21
CA LYS A 102 -15.23 20.12 2.76
C LYS A 102 -14.23 21.08 2.09
N GLN A 103 -14.06 22.29 2.65
CA GLN A 103 -13.09 23.25 2.17
C GLN A 103 -11.67 22.70 2.22
N LYS A 104 -11.30 22.05 3.32
CA LYS A 104 -9.95 21.45 3.47
C LYS A 104 -9.71 20.30 2.47
N ILE A 105 -10.73 19.48 2.23
CA ILE A 105 -10.67 18.43 1.21
C ILE A 105 -10.47 19.04 -0.19
N CYS A 106 -11.18 20.13 -0.52
CA CYS A 106 -10.99 20.84 -1.78
C CYS A 106 -9.57 21.40 -1.92
N GLU A 107 -9.05 22.08 -0.88
CA GLU A 107 -7.68 22.61 -0.88
C GLU A 107 -6.64 21.53 -1.19
N TRP A 108 -6.70 20.38 -0.52
CA TRP A 108 -5.77 19.26 -0.76
C TRP A 108 -5.92 18.66 -2.15
N THR A 109 -7.16 18.55 -2.65
CA THR A 109 -7.43 18.05 -4.00
C THR A 109 -6.89 18.99 -5.07
N GLU A 110 -7.06 20.31 -4.89
CA GLU A 110 -6.52 21.34 -5.79
C GLU A 110 -4.99 21.27 -5.84
N LEU A 111 -4.32 21.21 -4.68
CA LEU A 111 -2.87 21.07 -4.60
C LEU A 111 -2.38 19.79 -5.32
N LEU A 112 -3.02 18.64 -5.07
CA LEU A 112 -2.65 17.38 -5.74
C LEU A 112 -2.96 17.39 -7.25
N SER A 113 -3.82 18.30 -7.73
CA SER A 113 -4.05 18.45 -9.17
C SER A 113 -2.88 19.07 -9.93
N GLU A 114 -1.98 19.78 -9.22
CA GLU A 114 -0.74 20.35 -9.77
C GLU A 114 0.36 19.29 -10.03
N PHE A 115 0.16 18.07 -9.54
CA PHE A 115 1.12 16.97 -9.71
C PHE A 115 1.19 16.52 -11.17
N ASP A 116 2.38 16.63 -11.78
CA ASP A 116 2.68 16.10 -13.11
C ASP A 116 3.30 14.70 -12.98
N PRO A 117 2.62 13.62 -13.45
CA PRO A 117 3.14 12.27 -13.31
C PRO A 117 4.45 12.03 -14.06
N TYR A 118 4.72 12.77 -15.14
CA TYR A 118 5.96 12.64 -15.90
C TYR A 118 7.16 13.31 -15.22
N GLU A 119 6.90 14.26 -14.33
CA GLU A 119 7.93 15.02 -13.64
C GLU A 119 8.12 14.58 -12.18
N ASN A 120 7.05 14.12 -11.51
CA ASN A 120 7.04 13.91 -10.07
C ASN A 120 7.13 12.45 -9.65
N TYR A 121 6.88 11.48 -10.54
CA TYR A 121 7.26 10.09 -10.30
C TYR A 121 8.72 9.85 -10.70
N ASP A 122 9.40 8.98 -9.96
CA ASP A 122 10.80 8.63 -10.20
C ASP A 122 10.94 7.67 -11.39
N VAL A 123 9.90 6.90 -11.67
CA VAL A 123 9.89 5.89 -12.74
C VAL A 123 8.87 6.25 -13.81
N VAL A 124 9.38 6.72 -14.95
CA VAL A 124 8.62 6.95 -16.17
C VAL A 124 9.20 6.03 -17.25
N PRO A 125 8.55 4.87 -17.56
CA PRO A 125 9.09 3.92 -18.53
C PRO A 125 9.15 4.53 -19.93
N LYS A 126 10.23 4.24 -20.64
CA LYS A 126 10.29 4.46 -22.09
C LYS A 126 9.74 3.24 -22.83
N PRO A 127 9.29 3.38 -24.08
CA PRO A 127 8.82 2.24 -24.85
C PRO A 127 9.84 1.09 -24.87
N GLY A 128 9.40 -0.12 -24.48
CA GLY A 128 10.23 -1.32 -24.41
C GLY A 128 11.10 -1.48 -23.15
N GLU A 129 11.04 -0.55 -22.19
CA GLU A 129 11.68 -0.73 -20.87
C GLU A 129 10.74 -1.42 -19.90
N SER A 130 11.24 -2.43 -19.18
CA SER A 130 10.64 -2.88 -17.94
C SER A 130 11.21 -2.05 -16.77
N ARG A 131 10.33 -1.61 -15.87
CA ARG A 131 10.70 -0.88 -14.66
C ARG A 131 10.29 -1.63 -13.40
N GLY A 132 9.93 -2.90 -13.58
CA GLY A 132 9.53 -3.76 -12.49
C GLY A 132 8.32 -3.24 -11.73
N ASN A 133 8.16 -3.68 -10.50
CA ASN A 133 7.05 -3.31 -9.63
C ASN A 133 6.86 -1.81 -9.40
N TRP A 134 7.88 -0.98 -9.61
CA TRP A 134 7.75 0.49 -9.50
C TRP A 134 6.72 1.05 -10.49
N ALA A 135 6.65 0.48 -11.68
CA ALA A 135 5.63 0.87 -12.65
C ALA A 135 4.20 0.53 -12.16
N ALA A 136 4.03 -0.61 -11.47
CA ALA A 136 2.75 -0.95 -10.84
C ALA A 136 2.37 0.05 -9.74
N PHE A 137 3.33 0.46 -8.90
CA PHE A 137 3.11 1.51 -7.91
C PHE A 137 2.70 2.83 -8.55
N GLY A 138 3.38 3.26 -9.61
CA GLY A 138 3.07 4.48 -10.35
C GLY A 138 1.66 4.45 -10.95
N ALA A 139 1.30 3.35 -11.63
CA ALA A 139 -0.04 3.17 -12.21
C ALA A 139 -1.15 3.21 -11.14
N ALA A 140 -0.99 2.45 -10.05
CA ALA A 140 -1.98 2.41 -8.96
C ALA A 140 -2.12 3.75 -8.23
N SER A 141 -1.03 4.49 -8.06
CA SER A 141 -1.07 5.82 -7.46
C SER A 141 -1.74 6.83 -8.38
N GLU A 142 -1.42 6.78 -9.67
CA GLU A 142 -1.95 7.76 -10.63
C GLU A 142 -3.43 7.55 -10.92
N ILE A 143 -3.93 6.31 -11.00
CA ILE A 143 -5.37 6.10 -11.19
C ILE A 143 -6.18 6.64 -10.01
N MET A 144 -5.68 6.50 -8.79
CA MET A 144 -6.34 7.02 -7.59
C MET A 144 -6.33 8.56 -7.58
N ARG A 145 -5.18 9.17 -7.90
CA ARG A 145 -5.03 10.63 -7.95
C ARG A 145 -5.86 11.24 -9.06
N SER A 146 -5.80 10.68 -10.27
CA SER A 146 -6.54 11.20 -11.43
C SER A 146 -8.05 11.23 -11.17
N LYS A 147 -8.58 10.20 -10.50
CA LYS A 147 -10.00 10.16 -10.09
C LYS A 147 -10.35 11.18 -9.02
N LEU A 148 -9.50 11.33 -8.00
CA LEU A 148 -9.72 12.35 -6.97
C LEU A 148 -9.74 13.75 -7.55
N CYS A 149 -8.81 14.05 -8.46
CA CYS A 149 -8.61 15.37 -9.04
C CYS A 149 -9.44 15.62 -10.32
N GLY A 150 -10.09 14.60 -10.88
CA GLY A 150 -10.85 14.73 -12.14
C GLY A 150 -9.98 14.97 -13.37
N ILE A 151 -8.77 14.38 -13.41
CA ILE A 151 -7.77 14.57 -14.47
C ILE A 151 -7.68 13.31 -15.34
N ASP A 152 -7.44 13.47 -16.64
CA ASP A 152 -7.17 12.34 -17.54
C ASP A 152 -5.68 11.97 -17.53
N SER A 153 -5.36 10.82 -16.97
CA SER A 153 -3.99 10.26 -16.92
C SER A 153 -3.90 8.88 -17.60
N ARG A 154 -4.87 8.53 -18.46
CA ARG A 154 -4.94 7.19 -19.08
C ARG A 154 -3.69 6.81 -19.85
N GLU A 155 -3.12 7.72 -20.60
CA GLU A 155 -1.89 7.46 -21.37
C GLU A 155 -0.71 7.12 -20.45
N PHE A 156 -0.52 7.88 -19.38
CA PHE A 156 0.53 7.59 -18.40
C PHE A 156 0.33 6.22 -17.76
N ILE A 157 -0.89 5.93 -17.28
CA ILE A 157 -1.24 4.66 -16.64
C ILE A 157 -1.01 3.49 -17.60
N ASP A 158 -1.47 3.60 -18.84
CA ASP A 158 -1.31 2.56 -19.85
C ASP A 158 0.16 2.29 -20.18
N ASN A 159 1.01 3.31 -20.21
CA ASN A 159 2.45 3.17 -20.45
C ASN A 159 3.17 2.49 -19.27
N GLN A 160 2.79 2.82 -18.04
CA GLN A 160 3.28 2.13 -16.85
C GLN A 160 2.92 0.63 -16.90
N LEU A 161 1.66 0.31 -17.18
CA LEU A 161 1.19 -1.07 -17.26
C LEU A 161 1.85 -1.84 -18.40
N LEU A 162 1.98 -1.24 -19.58
CA LEU A 162 2.65 -1.86 -20.72
C LEU A 162 4.08 -2.32 -20.37
N SER A 163 4.79 -1.56 -19.55
CA SER A 163 6.15 -1.90 -19.13
C SER A 163 6.24 -3.14 -18.24
N LEU A 164 5.11 -3.59 -17.67
CA LEU A 164 5.02 -4.74 -16.76
C LEU A 164 4.53 -6.03 -17.42
N LEU A 165 3.82 -5.93 -18.55
CA LEU A 165 3.10 -7.09 -19.11
C LEU A 165 4.03 -8.26 -19.47
N GLY A 166 5.28 -7.96 -19.82
CA GLY A 166 6.30 -8.98 -20.12
C GLY A 166 6.90 -9.70 -18.92
N ASP A 167 6.63 -9.20 -17.71
CA ASP A 167 7.20 -9.73 -16.46
C ASP A 167 6.25 -10.73 -15.77
N PHE A 168 5.10 -11.06 -16.38
CA PHE A 168 4.17 -12.08 -15.89
C PHE A 168 4.40 -13.42 -16.61
N ASP A 169 4.36 -14.52 -15.85
CA ASP A 169 4.47 -15.87 -16.39
C ASP A 169 3.11 -16.44 -16.85
N GLU A 170 3.12 -17.67 -17.35
CA GLU A 170 1.94 -18.39 -17.85
C GLU A 170 0.87 -18.63 -16.77
N ASN A 171 1.26 -18.59 -15.50
CA ASN A 171 0.37 -18.71 -14.33
C ASN A 171 -0.17 -17.37 -13.84
N GLY A 172 0.15 -16.28 -14.54
CA GLY A 172 -0.25 -14.93 -14.16
C GLY A 172 0.52 -14.38 -12.96
N MET A 173 1.65 -14.99 -12.58
CA MET A 173 2.47 -14.52 -11.47
C MET A 173 3.54 -13.54 -11.96
N TYR A 174 3.68 -12.43 -11.26
CA TYR A 174 4.71 -11.45 -11.55
C TYR A 174 6.10 -11.94 -11.16
N ARG A 175 7.07 -11.76 -12.04
CA ARG A 175 8.46 -12.22 -11.90
C ARG A 175 9.42 -11.04 -11.76
N ASP A 176 9.61 -10.60 -10.52
CA ASP A 176 10.64 -9.60 -10.21
C ASP A 176 12.06 -10.17 -10.43
N PRO A 177 13.08 -9.35 -10.68
CA PRO A 177 14.44 -9.83 -10.79
C PRO A 177 14.88 -10.73 -9.63
N ASN A 178 15.40 -11.92 -9.95
CA ASN A 178 15.72 -13.02 -9.02
C ASN A 178 14.50 -13.72 -8.38
N ASN A 179 13.31 -13.50 -8.92
CA ASN A 179 12.06 -14.18 -8.54
C ASN A 179 11.72 -14.20 -7.03
N PRO A 180 11.84 -13.11 -6.27
CA PRO A 180 11.42 -13.09 -4.88
C PRO A 180 9.88 -13.14 -4.79
N THR A 181 9.34 -14.13 -4.09
CA THR A 181 7.89 -14.45 -4.06
C THR A 181 7.04 -13.29 -3.58
N VAL A 182 7.51 -12.51 -2.62
CA VAL A 182 6.74 -11.40 -2.04
C VAL A 182 6.39 -10.31 -3.06
N TYR A 183 7.20 -10.12 -4.09
CA TYR A 183 6.95 -9.09 -5.11
C TYR A 183 5.82 -9.46 -6.07
N ASP A 184 5.48 -10.74 -6.18
CA ASP A 184 4.27 -11.16 -6.87
C ASP A 184 3.02 -10.64 -6.12
N TYR A 185 2.94 -10.85 -4.80
CA TYR A 185 1.84 -10.32 -3.98
C TYR A 185 1.76 -8.79 -4.03
N VAL A 186 2.91 -8.11 -3.93
CA VAL A 186 2.98 -6.65 -4.05
C VAL A 186 2.36 -6.18 -5.36
N THR A 187 2.79 -6.75 -6.48
CA THR A 187 2.34 -6.35 -7.81
C THR A 187 0.87 -6.69 -8.02
N ARG A 188 0.40 -7.87 -7.58
CA ARG A 188 -1.03 -8.23 -7.65
C ARG A 188 -1.92 -7.29 -6.86
N VAL A 189 -1.57 -6.93 -5.64
CA VAL A 189 -2.36 -5.96 -4.86
C VAL A 189 -2.43 -4.61 -5.57
N LEU A 190 -1.36 -4.18 -6.22
CA LEU A 190 -1.40 -2.95 -7.01
C LEU A 190 -2.31 -3.08 -8.25
N MET A 191 -2.33 -4.25 -8.91
CA MET A 191 -3.31 -4.54 -9.97
C MET A 191 -4.75 -4.60 -9.41
N ASN A 192 -4.95 -5.19 -8.23
CA ASN A 192 -6.23 -5.18 -7.53
C ASN A 192 -6.72 -3.75 -7.25
N PHE A 193 -5.81 -2.83 -6.86
CA PHE A 193 -6.13 -1.40 -6.75
C PHE A 193 -6.57 -0.79 -8.07
N MET A 194 -5.91 -1.14 -9.17
CA MET A 194 -6.30 -0.67 -10.51
C MET A 194 -7.73 -1.09 -10.84
N MET A 195 -8.06 -2.36 -10.60
CA MET A 195 -9.40 -2.90 -10.86
C MET A 195 -10.44 -2.31 -9.90
N TYR A 196 -10.11 -2.20 -8.60
CA TYR A 196 -10.94 -1.55 -7.59
C TYR A 196 -11.23 -0.09 -7.94
N ALA A 197 -10.22 0.63 -8.39
CA ALA A 197 -10.39 2.00 -8.89
C ALA A 197 -11.15 2.07 -10.23
N GLY A 198 -11.51 0.94 -10.84
CA GLY A 198 -12.25 0.87 -12.10
C GLY A 198 -11.41 1.25 -13.31
N TYR A 199 -10.21 0.72 -13.40
CA TYR A 199 -9.40 0.82 -14.61
C TYR A 199 -10.14 0.17 -15.80
N ASP A 200 -10.30 0.93 -16.87
CA ASP A 200 -10.99 0.53 -18.11
C ASP A 200 -10.12 0.74 -19.37
N GLY A 201 -8.81 0.92 -19.17
CA GLY A 201 -7.86 1.14 -20.26
C GLY A 201 -7.57 -0.12 -21.09
N LYS A 202 -6.71 0.04 -22.09
CA LYS A 202 -6.44 -0.97 -23.14
C LYS A 202 -5.80 -2.27 -22.63
N HIS A 203 -5.29 -2.30 -21.39
CA HIS A 203 -4.65 -3.49 -20.81
C HIS A 203 -5.55 -4.22 -19.80
N LYS A 204 -6.80 -3.78 -19.62
CA LYS A 204 -7.73 -4.32 -18.62
C LYS A 204 -7.87 -5.84 -18.71
N ASP A 205 -8.20 -6.35 -19.88
CA ASP A 205 -8.51 -7.78 -20.08
C ASP A 205 -7.28 -8.68 -19.85
N ILE A 206 -6.10 -8.20 -20.25
CA ILE A 206 -4.84 -8.91 -20.03
C ILE A 206 -4.50 -8.98 -18.53
N ILE A 207 -4.66 -7.85 -17.81
CA ILE A 207 -4.45 -7.78 -16.36
C ILE A 207 -5.45 -8.66 -15.63
N GLN A 208 -6.73 -8.60 -15.99
CA GLN A 208 -7.74 -9.48 -15.40
C GLN A 208 -7.39 -10.96 -15.60
N GLY A 209 -6.91 -11.33 -16.80
CA GLY A 209 -6.47 -12.70 -17.07
C GLY A 209 -5.26 -13.14 -16.24
N PHE A 210 -4.35 -12.24 -15.90
CA PHE A 210 -3.26 -12.53 -14.95
C PHE A 210 -3.79 -12.71 -13.52
N LEU A 211 -4.67 -11.82 -13.08
CA LEU A 211 -5.28 -11.89 -11.75
C LEU A 211 -6.07 -13.17 -11.54
N ASP A 212 -6.91 -13.55 -12.50
CA ASP A 212 -7.75 -14.75 -12.43
C ASP A 212 -6.90 -16.03 -12.23
N LYS A 213 -5.78 -16.12 -12.96
CA LYS A 213 -4.85 -17.26 -12.84
C LYS A 213 -4.08 -17.24 -11.52
N SER A 214 -3.50 -16.10 -11.17
CA SER A 214 -2.66 -15.99 -9.98
C SER A 214 -3.45 -16.09 -8.68
N HIS A 215 -4.67 -15.56 -8.61
CA HIS A 215 -5.55 -15.72 -7.45
C HIS A 215 -5.85 -17.20 -7.17
N ALA A 216 -6.17 -17.99 -8.21
CA ALA A 216 -6.42 -19.41 -8.05
C ALA A 216 -5.21 -20.20 -7.52
N LEU A 217 -3.99 -19.71 -7.74
CA LEU A 217 -2.75 -20.33 -7.30
C LEU A 217 -2.27 -19.81 -5.93
N SER A 218 -2.50 -18.54 -5.63
CA SER A 218 -1.89 -17.85 -4.48
C SER A 218 -2.23 -18.49 -3.13
N ALA A 219 -3.47 -18.90 -2.92
CA ALA A 219 -3.87 -19.56 -1.67
C ALA A 219 -3.11 -20.88 -1.42
N LYS A 220 -2.66 -21.56 -2.49
CA LYS A 220 -1.87 -22.81 -2.38
C LYS A 220 -0.43 -22.56 -1.94
N LEU A 221 0.05 -21.32 -2.00
CA LEU A 221 1.39 -20.94 -1.58
C LEU A 221 1.43 -20.50 -0.11
N GLN A 222 0.28 -20.39 0.56
CA GLN A 222 0.21 -20.08 1.97
C GLN A 222 0.37 -21.33 2.82
N SER A 223 1.18 -21.26 3.87
CA SER A 223 1.30 -22.33 4.86
C SER A 223 0.10 -22.39 5.80
N VAL A 224 -0.06 -23.50 6.51
CA VAL A 224 -1.10 -23.70 7.54
C VAL A 224 -1.01 -22.69 8.71
N THR A 225 0.14 -22.02 8.88
CA THR A 225 0.35 -20.97 9.89
C THR A 225 0.08 -19.57 9.34
N GLY A 226 -0.34 -19.43 8.10
CA GLY A 226 -0.60 -18.15 7.44
C GLY A 226 0.63 -17.50 6.81
N ASP A 227 1.81 -18.12 6.90
CA ASP A 227 3.00 -17.59 6.26
C ASP A 227 3.01 -17.88 4.76
N ILE A 228 3.59 -16.97 3.97
CA ILE A 228 3.82 -17.23 2.54
C ILE A 228 5.08 -18.06 2.34
N ALA A 229 5.17 -18.75 1.21
CA ALA A 229 6.35 -19.51 0.84
C ALA A 229 7.59 -18.62 0.90
N PHE A 230 8.63 -19.08 1.62
CA PHE A 230 9.91 -18.38 1.66
C PHE A 230 10.55 -18.34 0.27
N GLY A 231 10.93 -17.15 -0.16
CA GLY A 231 11.55 -17.01 -1.47
C GLY A 231 12.17 -15.63 -1.69
N GLY A 232 13.47 -15.55 -1.53
CA GLY A 232 14.27 -14.39 -1.92
C GLY A 232 14.22 -13.19 -0.97
N ARG A 233 14.63 -12.04 -1.50
CA ARG A 233 14.76 -10.80 -0.75
C ARG A 233 13.40 -10.32 -0.21
N SER A 234 13.47 -9.50 0.84
CA SER A 234 12.33 -8.86 1.50
C SER A 234 11.37 -9.81 2.22
N ASN A 235 11.59 -11.11 2.21
CA ASN A 235 10.66 -12.09 2.78
C ASN A 235 10.49 -11.94 4.30
N GLN A 236 11.44 -11.31 4.97
CA GLN A 236 11.44 -11.15 6.43
C GLN A 236 10.53 -10.04 6.94
N PHE A 237 10.03 -9.15 6.09
CA PHE A 237 9.23 -8.02 6.54
C PHE A 237 7.81 -8.44 6.92
N LEU A 238 7.32 -7.95 8.08
CA LEU A 238 5.96 -8.21 8.55
C LEU A 238 4.89 -7.68 7.59
N HIS A 239 5.14 -6.55 6.93
CA HIS A 239 4.20 -5.96 6.01
C HIS A 239 3.85 -6.85 4.81
N ASN A 240 4.69 -7.86 4.49
CA ASN A 240 4.39 -8.80 3.42
C ASN A 240 3.14 -9.63 3.71
N GLN A 241 2.89 -9.96 4.99
CA GLN A 241 1.65 -10.65 5.36
C GLN A 241 0.42 -9.77 5.13
N MET A 242 0.57 -8.46 5.24
CA MET A 242 -0.52 -7.53 4.95
C MET A 242 -0.74 -7.34 3.45
N TRP A 243 0.32 -7.41 2.61
CA TRP A 243 0.14 -7.53 1.16
C TRP A 243 -0.66 -8.79 0.80
N THR A 244 -0.29 -9.91 1.40
CA THR A 244 -0.98 -11.20 1.20
C THR A 244 -2.43 -11.13 1.66
N ALA A 245 -2.69 -10.57 2.85
CA ALA A 245 -4.04 -10.37 3.37
C ALA A 245 -4.88 -9.48 2.44
N ALA A 246 -4.30 -8.38 1.93
CA ALA A 246 -5.00 -7.47 1.01
C ALA A 246 -5.36 -8.17 -0.32
N ASP A 247 -4.45 -9.00 -0.87
CA ASP A 247 -4.73 -9.80 -2.06
C ASP A 247 -5.90 -10.77 -1.83
N TYR A 248 -5.90 -11.46 -0.70
CA TYR A 248 -6.93 -12.43 -0.37
C TYR A 248 -8.28 -11.78 -0.03
N GLU A 249 -8.29 -10.64 0.67
CA GLU A 249 -9.54 -9.90 0.91
C GLU A 249 -10.17 -9.41 -0.39
N TYR A 250 -9.35 -8.89 -1.33
CA TYR A 250 -9.83 -8.50 -2.65
C TYR A 250 -10.40 -9.71 -3.40
N THR A 251 -9.66 -10.81 -3.44
CA THR A 251 -10.06 -12.04 -4.12
C THR A 251 -11.35 -12.61 -3.53
N ALA A 252 -11.49 -12.62 -2.20
CA ALA A 252 -12.72 -13.02 -1.52
C ALA A 252 -13.93 -12.18 -1.98
N SER A 253 -13.75 -10.84 -2.03
CA SER A 253 -14.79 -9.94 -2.51
C SER A 253 -15.20 -10.22 -3.96
N GLU A 254 -14.24 -10.50 -4.85
CA GLU A 254 -14.54 -10.82 -6.26
C GLU A 254 -15.29 -12.15 -6.41
N TYR A 255 -14.91 -13.20 -5.67
CA TYR A 255 -15.66 -14.48 -5.67
C TYR A 255 -17.08 -14.29 -5.09
N ALA A 256 -17.24 -13.52 -4.04
CA ALA A 256 -18.58 -13.21 -3.48
C ALA A 256 -19.46 -12.48 -4.51
N LYS A 257 -18.92 -11.48 -5.21
CA LYS A 257 -19.64 -10.78 -6.31
C LYS A 257 -20.03 -11.71 -7.45
N ALA A 258 -19.19 -12.72 -7.72
CA ALA A 258 -19.48 -13.76 -8.72
C ALA A 258 -20.46 -14.84 -8.20
N GLY A 259 -20.85 -14.81 -6.93
CA GLY A 259 -21.76 -15.77 -6.29
C GLY A 259 -21.10 -17.04 -5.78
N ASP A 260 -19.78 -17.14 -5.84
CA ASP A 260 -19.01 -18.29 -5.31
C ASP A 260 -18.62 -18.03 -3.84
N MET A 261 -19.58 -18.19 -2.94
CA MET A 261 -19.41 -17.95 -1.51
C MET A 261 -18.47 -18.96 -0.83
N GLU A 262 -18.30 -20.16 -1.38
CA GLU A 262 -17.37 -21.16 -0.85
C GLU A 262 -15.92 -20.66 -1.01
N LYS A 263 -15.53 -20.31 -2.22
CA LYS A 263 -14.20 -19.72 -2.47
C LYS A 263 -14.02 -18.39 -1.78
N ALA A 264 -15.02 -17.52 -1.73
CA ALA A 264 -14.97 -16.28 -0.97
C ALA A 264 -14.60 -16.54 0.50
N GLY A 265 -15.22 -17.53 1.13
CA GLY A 265 -14.89 -17.94 2.49
C GLY A 265 -13.49 -18.52 2.66
N GLU A 266 -13.00 -19.32 1.69
CA GLU A 266 -11.62 -19.83 1.69
C GLU A 266 -10.58 -18.71 1.67
N PHE A 267 -10.73 -17.74 0.76
CA PHE A 267 -9.81 -16.60 0.68
C PHE A 267 -9.93 -15.68 1.90
N LYS A 268 -11.13 -15.49 2.44
CA LYS A 268 -11.35 -14.76 3.69
C LYS A 268 -10.62 -15.39 4.87
N ALA A 269 -10.70 -16.72 4.99
CA ALA A 269 -9.97 -17.46 6.02
C ALA A 269 -8.45 -17.32 5.83
N ALA A 270 -7.96 -17.39 4.59
CA ALA A 270 -6.55 -17.23 4.26
C ALA A 270 -6.04 -15.80 4.62
N ALA A 271 -6.84 -14.76 4.37
CA ALA A 271 -6.53 -13.39 4.80
C ALA A 271 -6.42 -13.30 6.33
N GLY A 272 -7.34 -13.94 7.05
CA GLY A 272 -7.32 -14.03 8.51
C GLY A 272 -6.06 -14.72 9.05
N LEU A 273 -5.63 -15.81 8.42
CA LEU A 273 -4.39 -16.50 8.79
C LEU A 273 -3.16 -15.60 8.58
N SER A 274 -3.09 -14.83 7.47
CA SER A 274 -2.01 -13.87 7.25
C SER A 274 -1.92 -12.82 8.35
N ALA A 275 -3.06 -12.27 8.79
CA ALA A 275 -3.09 -11.29 9.88
C ALA A 275 -2.68 -11.92 11.22
N GLN A 276 -3.20 -13.11 11.53
CA GLN A 276 -2.89 -13.82 12.78
C GLN A 276 -1.41 -14.21 12.87
N ASN A 277 -0.77 -14.50 11.75
CA ASN A 277 0.64 -14.89 11.69
C ASN A 277 1.56 -13.82 12.29
N ILE A 278 1.27 -12.55 12.11
CA ILE A 278 2.13 -11.45 12.58
C ILE A 278 1.77 -10.93 13.97
N LEU A 279 0.58 -11.18 14.49
CA LEU A 279 0.16 -10.63 15.79
C LEU A 279 1.12 -10.95 16.95
N PRO A 280 1.64 -12.19 17.08
CA PRO A 280 2.61 -12.52 18.14
C PRO A 280 3.95 -11.80 17.99
N LEU A 281 4.25 -11.29 16.78
CA LEU A 281 5.51 -10.61 16.46
C LEU A 281 5.43 -9.10 16.68
N LEU A 282 4.23 -8.54 16.92
CA LEU A 282 4.04 -7.11 17.16
C LEU A 282 4.43 -6.77 18.60
N ARG A 283 5.48 -5.98 18.76
CA ARG A 283 5.99 -5.52 20.07
C ARG A 283 5.33 -4.19 20.44
N LYS A 284 5.20 -3.94 21.75
CA LYS A 284 4.60 -2.70 22.25
C LYS A 284 5.57 -1.53 22.28
N ASP A 285 6.83 -1.82 22.50
CA ASP A 285 7.85 -0.84 22.91
C ASP A 285 8.89 -0.62 21.81
N ASP A 286 8.76 -1.31 20.67
CA ASP A 286 9.72 -1.26 19.57
C ASP A 286 9.03 -1.47 18.23
N ILE A 287 9.56 -0.81 17.21
CA ILE A 287 9.07 -0.98 15.84
C ILE A 287 9.64 -2.28 15.28
N HIS A 288 8.91 -3.35 15.51
CA HIS A 288 9.31 -4.64 14.98
C HIS A 288 8.67 -4.82 13.59
N HIS A 289 9.47 -4.73 12.53
CA HIS A 289 9.01 -4.82 11.15
C HIS A 289 9.58 -6.03 10.39
N ILE A 290 10.34 -6.89 11.10
CA ILE A 290 10.90 -8.13 10.55
C ILE A 290 10.44 -9.35 11.35
N LYS A 291 10.31 -10.50 10.69
CA LYS A 291 9.77 -11.76 11.23
C LYS A 291 10.78 -12.55 12.09
N ASN A 292 11.72 -11.91 12.74
CA ASN A 292 12.63 -12.60 13.63
C ASN A 292 12.63 -11.96 15.02
N TYR A 293 13.13 -12.66 16.00
CA TYR A 293 13.21 -12.21 17.39
C TYR A 293 14.54 -11.55 17.74
N TYR A 294 15.44 -11.39 16.77
CA TYR A 294 16.67 -10.64 17.00
C TYR A 294 16.36 -9.15 17.19
N PRO A 295 17.18 -8.45 17.99
CA PRO A 295 17.08 -6.99 18.09
C PRO A 295 17.21 -6.34 16.72
N VAL A 296 16.42 -5.27 16.48
CA VAL A 296 16.42 -4.56 15.20
C VAL A 296 17.79 -3.99 14.85
N ASP A 297 18.52 -3.53 15.85
CA ASP A 297 19.88 -2.99 15.73
C ASP A 297 20.96 -4.06 15.44
N SER A 298 20.62 -5.34 15.57
CA SER A 298 21.55 -6.44 15.27
C SER A 298 21.86 -6.62 13.78
N MET A 299 21.11 -5.97 12.88
CA MET A 299 21.19 -6.12 11.42
C MET A 299 21.06 -7.58 10.94
N THR A 300 20.36 -8.41 11.71
CA THR A 300 20.22 -9.85 11.46
C THR A 300 18.86 -10.18 10.86
N GLY A 301 18.88 -10.91 9.75
CA GLY A 301 17.67 -11.48 9.12
C GLY A 301 16.87 -10.49 8.26
N CYS A 302 17.49 -9.40 7.84
CA CYS A 302 16.89 -8.38 6.99
C CYS A 302 17.94 -7.77 6.06
N GLU A 303 17.53 -7.34 4.89
CA GLU A 303 18.37 -6.52 4.01
C GLU A 303 18.56 -5.12 4.61
N ASP A 304 19.69 -4.47 4.31
CA ASP A 304 20.07 -3.15 4.87
C ASP A 304 18.97 -2.09 4.72
N TYR A 305 18.30 -2.04 3.57
CA TYR A 305 17.22 -1.07 3.34
C TYR A 305 16.01 -1.26 4.26
N GLY A 306 15.82 -2.44 4.84
CA GLY A 306 14.74 -2.74 5.79
C GLY A 306 14.84 -1.98 7.11
N TYR A 307 16.02 -1.45 7.43
CA TYR A 307 16.23 -0.64 8.65
C TYR A 307 15.96 0.85 8.45
N PHE A 308 15.58 1.29 7.24
CA PHE A 308 15.19 2.68 7.03
C PHE A 308 13.85 2.98 7.71
N ASN A 309 13.75 4.13 8.38
CA ASN A 309 12.55 4.59 9.07
C ASN A 309 11.26 4.47 8.24
N LYS A 310 11.35 4.72 6.93
CA LYS A 310 10.23 4.62 6.00
C LYS A 310 9.60 3.22 5.91
N TYR A 311 10.35 2.17 6.22
CA TYR A 311 9.82 0.80 6.23
C TYR A 311 9.15 0.42 7.55
N MET A 312 9.48 1.10 8.64
CA MET A 312 8.92 0.83 9.95
C MET A 312 7.42 1.07 10.02
N ILE A 313 6.91 2.07 9.24
CA ILE A 313 5.47 2.36 9.19
C ILE A 313 4.74 1.64 8.04
N THR A 314 5.45 0.96 7.16
CA THR A 314 4.86 0.26 6.01
C THR A 314 3.83 -0.79 6.41
N LEU A 315 4.01 -1.42 7.57
CA LEU A 315 3.05 -2.38 8.11
C LEU A 315 1.64 -1.79 8.24
N ALA A 316 1.51 -0.57 8.78
CA ALA A 316 0.22 0.10 8.92
C ALA A 316 -0.42 0.39 7.55
N SER A 317 0.36 0.86 6.58
CA SER A 317 -0.14 1.12 5.22
C SER A 317 -0.68 -0.15 4.56
N MET A 318 0.02 -1.26 4.70
CA MET A 318 -0.41 -2.52 4.09
C MET A 318 -1.62 -3.12 4.83
N ALA A 319 -1.70 -2.96 6.14
CA ALA A 319 -2.89 -3.34 6.91
C ALA A 319 -4.13 -2.53 6.49
N TYR A 320 -3.95 -1.25 6.15
CA TYR A 320 -5.04 -0.45 5.59
C TYR A 320 -5.54 -1.00 4.24
N PHE A 321 -4.66 -1.50 3.38
CA PHE A 321 -5.10 -2.08 2.11
C PHE A 321 -5.95 -3.34 2.32
N ALA A 322 -5.57 -4.19 3.27
CA ALA A 322 -6.40 -5.32 3.68
C ALA A 322 -7.74 -4.85 4.26
N TYR A 323 -7.76 -3.81 5.09
CA TYR A 323 -8.99 -3.18 5.58
C TYR A 323 -9.88 -2.66 4.45
N LEU A 324 -9.29 -1.99 3.45
CA LEU A 324 -10.01 -1.38 2.32
C LEU A 324 -10.76 -2.42 1.49
N PHE A 325 -10.13 -3.56 1.24
CA PHE A 325 -10.71 -4.64 0.43
C PHE A 325 -11.60 -5.59 1.25
N ALA A 326 -11.51 -5.56 2.59
CA ALA A 326 -12.28 -6.47 3.43
C ALA A 326 -13.78 -6.21 3.33
N ASP A 327 -14.52 -7.28 3.12
CA ASP A 327 -15.98 -7.33 3.22
C ASP A 327 -16.35 -8.20 4.43
N ASP A 328 -16.96 -7.60 5.45
CA ASP A 328 -17.36 -8.30 6.67
C ASP A 328 -18.68 -9.08 6.52
N SER A 329 -19.28 -9.06 5.33
CA SER A 329 -20.46 -9.88 5.02
C SER A 329 -20.11 -11.29 4.54
N ILE A 330 -18.81 -11.57 4.30
CA ILE A 330 -18.27 -12.87 3.89
C ILE A 330 -17.81 -13.65 5.10
#